data_739cf6a8eab111f1cee8d444e00affdc
#
_entry.id   739cf6a8eab111f1cee8d444e00affdc
#
_cell.length_a   1.000
_cell.length_b   1.000
_cell.length_c   1.000
_cell.angle_alpha   90.00
_cell.angle_beta   90.00
_cell.angle_gamma   90.00
#
_symmetry.space_group_name_H-M   'P 1'
#
loop_
_entity.id
_entity.type
_entity.pdbx_description
1 polymer ?
#
loop_
_entity_poly.entity_id
_entity_poly.type
_entity_poly.pdbx_seq_one_letter_code
_entity_poly.pdbx_strand_id
1 'polypeptide(L)'
;SLKEYMAAQKDPQQSQLKDKQHEPHATKEIQDVSNKKHVSDMEAGEDYLLLATEKGAEAKLAMREKNNAEAWELLQQQKSLFSKFATNEGKSGAESTALDAGVSKELANILRLDKKHKEALVHVIYWIANSKSVTKDQEGKLQAYFNRAKLSGTVVGDVMEYCLIDGVKEFSSIQKDVDSWE
;
A
#
# COMPACT_ATOMS: atom_id res chain seq x y z
N SER A 1 -14.52 -17.47 -30.80
CA SER A 1 -15.67 -16.82 -30.21
C SER A 1 -15.87 -17.32 -28.79
N LEU A 2 -16.28 -16.43 -27.87
CA LEU A 2 -16.40 -16.68 -26.43
C LEU A 2 -17.29 -17.88 -26.03
N LYS A 3 -18.05 -18.41 -26.96
CA LYS A 3 -18.94 -19.57 -26.76
C LYS A 3 -18.22 -20.92 -26.84
N GLU A 4 -17.04 -20.97 -27.44
CA GLU A 4 -16.28 -22.24 -27.58
C GLU A 4 -15.36 -22.50 -26.36
N TYR A 5 -15.06 -21.47 -25.57
CA TYR A 5 -14.23 -21.61 -24.36
C TYR A 5 -15.00 -22.19 -23.15
N MET A 6 -16.32 -22.06 -23.12
CA MET A 6 -17.16 -22.53 -22.02
C MET A 6 -17.70 -23.95 -22.15
N ALA A 7 -17.40 -24.65 -23.25
CA ALA A 7 -17.89 -26.02 -23.51
C ALA A 7 -16.91 -27.12 -23.07
N ALA A 8 -15.71 -26.80 -22.60
CA ALA A 8 -14.64 -27.77 -22.31
C ALA A 8 -14.46 -28.13 -20.83
N GLN A 9 -15.38 -27.74 -19.95
CA GLN A 9 -15.36 -28.13 -18.53
C GLN A 9 -16.67 -28.77 -18.10
N LYS A 10 -16.90 -30.00 -18.55
CA LYS A 10 -17.85 -30.92 -17.91
C LYS A 10 -17.31 -32.35 -17.95
N ASP A 11 -16.91 -32.79 -16.78
CA ASP A 11 -17.12 -34.10 -16.13
C ASP A 11 -16.89 -35.41 -16.92
N PRO A 12 -16.83 -36.58 -16.32
CA PRO A 12 -16.86 -36.99 -14.91
C PRO A 12 -15.89 -38.19 -14.60
N GLN A 13 -15.72 -38.57 -13.39
CA GLN A 13 -16.12 -39.91 -12.92
C GLN A 13 -15.74 -40.20 -11.49
N GLN A 14 -16.78 -40.45 -10.70
CA GLN A 14 -16.78 -41.33 -9.54
C GLN A 14 -16.29 -42.75 -9.91
N SER A 15 -15.53 -43.37 -9.08
CA SER A 15 -15.90 -44.68 -8.51
C SER A 15 -14.84 -45.26 -7.58
N GLN A 16 -15.36 -45.74 -6.52
CA GLN A 16 -15.08 -46.96 -5.74
C GLN A 16 -14.13 -46.92 -4.56
N LEU A 17 -14.83 -46.99 -3.43
CA LEU A 17 -14.44 -47.57 -2.15
C LEU A 17 -13.56 -48.83 -2.28
N LYS A 18 -12.59 -48.95 -1.36
CA LYS A 18 -12.40 -50.18 -0.59
C LYS A 18 -11.64 -49.89 0.70
N ASP A 19 -12.27 -50.35 1.77
CA ASP A 19 -11.74 -50.50 3.14
C ASP A 19 -10.35 -51.11 3.22
N LYS A 20 -9.53 -50.60 4.13
CA LYS A 20 -8.74 -51.44 5.05
C LYS A 20 -8.34 -50.61 6.27
N GLN A 21 -8.92 -51.01 7.40
CA GLN A 21 -8.49 -50.72 8.74
C GLN A 21 -7.02 -51.12 8.93
N HIS A 22 -6.22 -50.26 9.54
CA HIS A 22 -5.18 -50.62 10.51
C HIS A 22 -4.82 -49.39 11.33
N GLU A 23 -5.14 -49.47 12.60
CA GLU A 23 -4.64 -48.61 13.70
C GLU A 23 -3.26 -49.11 14.16
N PRO A 24 -2.67 -48.45 15.19
CA PRO A 24 -2.25 -47.04 15.40
C PRO A 24 -0.79 -46.96 15.95
N HIS A 25 -0.48 -45.79 16.49
CA HIS A 25 0.71 -45.42 17.30
C HIS A 25 1.99 -45.01 16.58
N ALA A 26 2.26 -43.73 16.79
CA ALA A 26 3.52 -43.02 16.87
C ALA A 26 3.63 -41.84 15.90
N THR A 27 2.83 -40.78 16.08
CA THR A 27 3.13 -39.49 15.37
C THR A 27 2.54 -38.26 16.12
N LYS A 28 2.50 -38.28 17.47
CA LYS A 28 2.02 -37.12 18.24
C LYS A 28 3.11 -36.25 18.83
N GLU A 29 4.36 -36.71 18.90
CA GLU A 29 5.45 -35.94 19.53
C GLU A 29 6.27 -35.08 18.55
N ILE A 30 6.24 -35.35 17.24
CA ILE A 30 7.09 -34.62 16.26
C ILE A 30 6.39 -33.34 15.78
N GLN A 31 5.07 -33.24 15.81
CA GLN A 31 4.35 -32.01 15.39
C GLN A 31 4.36 -30.90 16.47
N ASP A 32 4.50 -31.27 17.75
CA ASP A 32 4.46 -30.29 18.83
C ASP A 32 5.78 -29.50 18.98
N VAL A 33 6.91 -30.12 18.60
CA VAL A 33 8.24 -29.46 18.63
C VAL A 33 8.43 -28.51 17.46
N SER A 34 7.89 -28.82 16.28
CA SER A 34 7.95 -27.93 15.11
C SER A 34 7.06 -26.68 15.29
N ASN A 35 5.85 -26.85 15.84
CA ASN A 35 4.96 -25.73 16.12
C ASN A 35 5.48 -24.85 17.26
N LYS A 36 6.12 -25.42 18.27
CA LYS A 36 6.68 -24.66 19.40
C LYS A 36 7.89 -23.82 18.98
N LYS A 37 8.69 -24.31 18.02
CA LYS A 37 9.83 -23.56 17.46
C LYS A 37 9.36 -22.42 16.54
N HIS A 38 8.30 -22.64 15.76
CA HIS A 38 7.73 -21.60 14.90
C HIS A 38 7.00 -20.49 15.69
N VAL A 39 6.40 -20.84 16.84
CA VAL A 39 5.75 -19.85 17.72
C VAL A 39 6.79 -19.07 18.54
N SER A 40 7.93 -19.69 18.95
CA SER A 40 8.98 -18.97 19.69
C SER A 40 9.79 -18.02 18.80
N ASP A 41 9.91 -18.29 17.48
CA ASP A 41 10.56 -17.39 16.54
C ASP A 41 9.62 -16.24 16.10
N MET A 42 8.30 -16.37 16.31
CA MET A 42 7.32 -15.30 16.10
C MET A 42 7.26 -14.27 17.25
N GLU A 43 7.72 -14.63 18.46
CA GLU A 43 7.82 -13.66 19.57
C GLU A 43 9.07 -12.76 19.47
N ALA A 44 10.00 -13.03 18.55
CA ALA A 44 11.24 -12.26 18.36
C ALA A 44 11.16 -11.19 17.23
N GLY A 45 10.05 -11.08 16.49
CA GLY A 45 9.90 -10.08 15.43
C GLY A 45 8.44 -9.77 15.17
N GLU A 46 7.96 -8.63 15.66
CA GLU A 46 6.66 -8.10 15.22
C GLU A 46 6.67 -8.02 13.68
N ASP A 47 5.69 -8.64 13.02
CA ASP A 47 5.51 -8.52 11.57
C ASP A 47 4.95 -7.13 11.23
N TYR A 48 5.86 -6.15 11.20
CA TYR A 48 5.51 -4.76 10.90
C TYR A 48 4.84 -4.58 9.55
N LEU A 49 5.12 -5.48 8.58
CA LEU A 49 4.48 -5.43 7.26
C LEU A 49 3.00 -5.85 7.36
N LEU A 50 2.73 -6.91 8.11
CA LEU A 50 1.35 -7.35 8.36
C LEU A 50 0.57 -6.26 9.11
N LEU A 51 1.13 -5.75 10.21
CA LEU A 51 0.51 -4.69 11.00
C LEU A 51 0.25 -3.42 10.17
N ALA A 52 1.20 -3.01 9.31
CA ALA A 52 1.01 -1.88 8.41
C ALA A 52 -0.13 -2.12 7.41
N THR A 53 -0.25 -3.36 6.90
CA THR A 53 -1.31 -3.75 5.97
C THR A 53 -2.68 -3.70 6.64
N GLU A 54 -2.77 -4.17 7.88
CA GLU A 54 -4.00 -4.12 8.70
C GLU A 54 -4.42 -2.67 8.95
N LYS A 55 -3.49 -1.79 9.37
CA LYS A 55 -3.78 -0.36 9.55
C LYS A 55 -4.27 0.32 8.27
N GLY A 56 -3.71 -0.05 7.13
CA GLY A 56 -4.19 0.43 5.84
C GLY A 56 -5.60 -0.05 5.49
N ALA A 57 -5.97 -1.27 5.88
CA ALA A 57 -7.32 -1.80 5.69
C ALA A 57 -8.33 -1.11 6.62
N GLU A 58 -8.00 -0.92 7.90
CA GLU A 58 -8.79 -0.17 8.88
C GLU A 58 -9.03 1.28 8.42
N ALA A 59 -7.99 1.97 7.93
CA ALA A 59 -8.10 3.33 7.40
C ALA A 59 -9.09 3.41 6.22
N LYS A 60 -9.05 2.44 5.30
CA LYS A 60 -10.00 2.40 4.18
C LYS A 60 -11.44 2.19 4.65
N LEU A 61 -11.65 1.43 5.71
CA LEU A 61 -12.96 1.25 6.32
C LEU A 61 -13.44 2.57 6.93
N ALA A 62 -12.63 3.22 7.76
CA ALA A 62 -12.93 4.51 8.36
C ALA A 62 -13.26 5.58 7.29
N MET A 63 -12.53 5.61 6.16
CA MET A 63 -12.84 6.50 5.03
C MET A 63 -14.22 6.22 4.40
N ARG A 64 -14.63 4.95 4.28
CA ARG A 64 -15.97 4.58 3.79
C ARG A 64 -17.08 5.05 4.74
N GLU A 65 -16.81 5.01 6.03
CA GLU A 65 -17.68 5.49 7.09
C GLU A 65 -17.64 7.02 7.26
N LYS A 66 -16.85 7.71 6.43
CA LYS A 66 -16.62 9.17 6.45
C LYS A 66 -15.96 9.66 7.74
N ASN A 67 -15.29 8.78 8.46
CA ASN A 67 -14.48 9.13 9.63
C ASN A 67 -13.06 9.46 9.19
N ASN A 68 -12.89 10.63 8.56
CA ASN A 68 -11.61 11.08 8.02
C ASN A 68 -10.54 11.28 9.09
N ALA A 69 -10.92 11.68 10.31
CA ALA A 69 -9.96 11.88 11.40
C ALA A 69 -9.32 10.55 11.82
N GLU A 70 -10.12 9.52 12.05
CA GLU A 70 -9.63 8.19 12.38
C GLU A 70 -8.81 7.59 11.23
N ALA A 71 -9.30 7.74 10.00
CA ALA A 71 -8.56 7.27 8.81
C ALA A 71 -7.18 7.93 8.71
N TRP A 72 -7.07 9.22 9.02
CA TRP A 72 -5.80 9.96 9.05
C TRP A 72 -4.84 9.34 10.06
N GLU A 73 -5.28 9.13 11.30
CA GLU A 73 -4.44 8.55 12.37
C GLU A 73 -3.98 7.13 12.01
N LEU A 74 -4.86 6.29 11.45
CA LEU A 74 -4.52 4.94 11.00
C LEU A 74 -3.48 4.95 9.88
N LEU A 75 -3.56 5.88 8.93
CA LEU A 75 -2.56 6.04 7.88
C LEU A 75 -1.21 6.54 8.43
N GLN A 76 -1.19 7.40 9.45
CA GLN A 76 0.06 7.78 10.12
C GLN A 76 0.69 6.58 10.85
N GLN A 77 -0.12 5.75 11.51
CA GLN A 77 0.36 4.50 12.11
C GLN A 77 0.92 3.56 11.05
N GLN A 78 0.25 3.41 9.90
CA GLN A 78 0.75 2.62 8.76
C GLN A 78 2.12 3.10 8.29
N LYS A 79 2.34 4.42 8.13
CA LYS A 79 3.65 5.00 7.76
C LYS A 79 4.72 4.64 8.79
N SER A 80 4.42 4.78 10.09
CA SER A 80 5.34 4.42 11.17
C SER A 80 5.74 2.94 11.13
N LEU A 81 4.77 2.05 10.88
CA LEU A 81 5.02 0.61 10.77
C LEU A 81 5.85 0.26 9.52
N PHE A 82 5.62 0.91 8.38
CA PHE A 82 6.47 0.75 7.20
C PHE A 82 7.91 1.22 7.45
N SER A 83 8.11 2.30 8.22
CA SER A 83 9.44 2.74 8.61
C SER A 83 10.16 1.71 9.48
N LYS A 84 9.47 1.13 10.47
CA LYS A 84 10.01 0.05 11.30
C LYS A 84 10.35 -1.19 10.46
N PHE A 85 9.44 -1.60 9.57
CA PHE A 85 9.66 -2.71 8.64
C PHE A 85 10.91 -2.46 7.78
N ALA A 86 11.01 -1.27 7.17
CA ALA A 86 12.15 -0.93 6.32
C ALA A 86 13.48 -0.97 7.09
N THR A 87 13.50 -0.50 8.33
CA THR A 87 14.68 -0.53 9.21
C THR A 87 15.07 -1.98 9.54
N ASN A 88 14.10 -2.81 9.95
CA ASN A 88 14.35 -4.21 10.32
C ASN A 88 14.86 -5.05 9.15
N GLU A 89 14.32 -4.81 7.96
CA GLU A 89 14.68 -5.52 6.73
C GLU A 89 15.93 -4.92 6.03
N GLY A 90 16.55 -3.90 6.61
CA GLY A 90 17.70 -3.24 6.01
C GLY A 90 17.40 -2.65 4.62
N LYS A 91 16.18 -2.18 4.38
CA LYS A 91 15.77 -1.56 3.11
C LYS A 91 16.56 -0.29 2.85
N SER A 92 16.87 -0.03 1.58
CA SER A 92 17.47 1.23 1.17
C SER A 92 16.56 2.42 1.46
N GLY A 93 17.13 3.62 1.56
CA GLY A 93 16.35 4.84 1.72
C GLY A 93 15.27 5.02 0.64
N ALA A 94 15.57 4.66 -0.61
CA ALA A 94 14.62 4.73 -1.71
C ALA A 94 13.44 3.75 -1.53
N GLU A 95 13.69 2.52 -1.07
CA GLU A 95 12.63 1.54 -0.80
C GLU A 95 11.76 1.97 0.38
N SER A 96 12.38 2.49 1.44
CA SER A 96 11.66 3.04 2.60
C SER A 96 10.76 4.21 2.19
N THR A 97 11.31 5.15 1.41
CA THR A 97 10.54 6.30 0.89
C THR A 97 9.40 5.87 -0.02
N ALA A 98 9.60 4.84 -0.85
CA ALA A 98 8.54 4.33 -1.72
C ALA A 98 7.35 3.72 -0.92
N LEU A 99 7.62 3.02 0.18
CA LEU A 99 6.59 2.51 1.09
C LEU A 99 5.81 3.66 1.74
N ASP A 100 6.51 4.65 2.28
CA ASP A 100 5.92 5.85 2.88
C ASP A 100 5.09 6.65 1.87
N ALA A 101 5.63 6.88 0.68
CA ALA A 101 4.96 7.58 -0.41
C ALA A 101 3.69 6.86 -0.88
N GLY A 102 3.67 5.52 -0.83
CA GLY A 102 2.48 4.73 -1.17
C GLY A 102 1.26 5.05 -0.32
N VAL A 103 1.44 5.40 0.95
CA VAL A 103 0.35 5.80 1.87
C VAL A 103 -0.18 7.19 1.52
N SER A 104 0.65 8.06 0.95
CA SER A 104 0.31 9.46 0.65
C SER A 104 -0.85 9.61 -0.33
N LYS A 105 -1.10 8.61 -1.19
CA LYS A 105 -2.29 8.57 -2.06
C LYS A 105 -3.60 8.66 -1.26
N GLU A 106 -3.71 7.95 -0.16
CA GLU A 106 -4.92 7.94 0.67
C GLU A 106 -5.00 9.21 1.53
N LEU A 107 -3.87 9.71 2.04
CA LEU A 107 -3.79 10.99 2.74
C LEU A 107 -4.22 12.15 1.84
N ALA A 108 -3.78 12.16 0.57
CA ALA A 108 -4.23 13.13 -0.42
C ALA A 108 -5.76 13.10 -0.60
N ASN A 109 -6.36 11.91 -0.62
CA ASN A 109 -7.81 11.78 -0.77
C ASN A 109 -8.57 12.38 0.43
N ILE A 110 -8.10 12.17 1.66
CA ILE A 110 -8.68 12.79 2.87
C ILE A 110 -8.59 14.31 2.78
N LEU A 111 -7.40 14.85 2.50
CA LEU A 111 -7.18 16.28 2.37
C LEU A 111 -8.05 16.91 1.27
N ARG A 112 -8.26 16.20 0.15
CA ARG A 112 -9.16 16.63 -0.92
C ARG A 112 -10.61 16.74 -0.44
N LEU A 113 -11.09 15.78 0.38
CA LEU A 113 -12.41 15.79 0.98
C LEU A 113 -12.57 16.97 1.94
N ASP A 114 -11.51 17.29 2.68
CA ASP A 114 -11.44 18.43 3.60
C ASP A 114 -11.19 19.77 2.89
N LYS A 115 -11.18 19.78 1.54
CA LYS A 115 -10.94 20.96 0.68
C LYS A 115 -9.54 21.58 0.83
N LYS A 116 -8.59 20.87 1.42
CA LYS A 116 -7.17 21.23 1.53
C LYS A 116 -6.43 20.82 0.26
N HIS A 117 -6.75 21.50 -0.85
CA HIS A 117 -6.36 21.05 -2.18
C HIS A 117 -4.87 21.19 -2.46
N LYS A 118 -4.20 22.19 -1.89
CA LYS A 118 -2.76 22.40 -2.06
C LYS A 118 -1.97 21.32 -1.31
N GLU A 119 -2.31 21.09 -0.05
CA GLU A 119 -1.71 20.02 0.75
C GLU A 119 -1.96 18.64 0.13
N ALA A 120 -3.16 18.42 -0.41
CA ALA A 120 -3.47 17.20 -1.13
C ALA A 120 -2.59 17.00 -2.37
N LEU A 121 -2.27 18.07 -3.10
CA LEU A 121 -1.36 18.03 -4.25
C LEU A 121 0.05 17.64 -3.83
N VAL A 122 0.58 18.17 -2.71
CA VAL A 122 1.89 17.77 -2.17
C VAL A 122 1.98 16.26 -1.98
N HIS A 123 0.97 15.65 -1.37
CA HIS A 123 0.92 14.20 -1.20
C HIS A 123 0.84 13.43 -2.51
N VAL A 124 0.13 13.94 -3.52
CA VAL A 124 0.07 13.30 -4.85
C VAL A 124 1.42 13.37 -5.54
N ILE A 125 2.09 14.53 -5.51
CA ILE A 125 3.43 14.69 -6.07
C ILE A 125 4.42 13.75 -5.37
N TYR A 126 4.40 13.70 -4.04
CA TYR A 126 5.28 12.83 -3.25
C TYR A 126 5.09 11.35 -3.61
N TRP A 127 3.85 10.90 -3.74
CA TRP A 127 3.53 9.54 -4.15
C TRP A 127 4.05 9.22 -5.56
N ILE A 128 3.86 10.12 -6.53
CA ILE A 128 4.25 9.89 -7.93
C ILE A 128 5.77 9.95 -8.08
N ALA A 129 6.41 10.97 -7.51
CA ALA A 129 7.85 11.19 -7.63
C ALA A 129 8.71 10.08 -7.00
N ASN A 130 8.16 9.35 -6.03
CA ASN A 130 8.84 8.21 -5.38
C ASN A 130 8.30 6.85 -5.85
N SER A 131 7.54 6.79 -6.94
CA SER A 131 7.11 5.57 -7.61
C SER A 131 8.18 5.09 -8.59
N LYS A 132 8.30 3.76 -8.78
CA LYS A 132 9.26 3.17 -9.75
C LYS A 132 8.99 3.59 -11.20
N SER A 133 7.73 3.85 -11.52
CA SER A 133 7.28 4.29 -12.85
C SER A 133 5.97 5.02 -12.70
N VAL A 134 5.75 6.01 -13.55
CA VAL A 134 4.48 6.75 -13.57
C VAL A 134 3.48 6.05 -14.49
N THR A 135 2.27 5.87 -13.99
CA THR A 135 1.15 5.25 -14.71
C THR A 135 0.17 6.31 -15.22
N LYS A 136 -0.63 5.99 -16.23
CA LYS A 136 -1.70 6.89 -16.71
C LYS A 136 -2.71 7.27 -15.62
N ASP A 137 -2.98 6.38 -14.66
CA ASP A 137 -3.84 6.71 -13.50
C ASP A 137 -3.19 7.79 -12.62
N GLN A 138 -1.88 7.71 -12.41
CA GLN A 138 -1.13 8.72 -11.65
C GLN A 138 -1.09 10.06 -12.37
N GLU A 139 -0.87 10.07 -13.69
CA GLU A 139 -0.95 11.28 -14.51
C GLU A 139 -2.33 11.95 -14.40
N GLY A 140 -3.40 11.17 -14.57
CA GLY A 140 -4.76 11.67 -14.42
C GLY A 140 -5.07 12.21 -13.03
N LYS A 141 -4.53 11.58 -11.99
CA LYS A 141 -4.65 12.08 -10.60
C LYS A 141 -3.89 13.38 -10.40
N LEU A 142 -2.63 13.45 -10.86
CA LEU A 142 -1.87 14.69 -10.78
C LEU A 142 -2.62 15.85 -11.42
N GLN A 143 -3.10 15.68 -12.65
CA GLN A 143 -3.87 16.70 -13.35
C GLN A 143 -5.11 17.13 -12.56
N ALA A 144 -5.85 16.17 -12.00
CA ALA A 144 -7.07 16.44 -11.24
C ALA A 144 -6.81 17.19 -9.93
N TYR A 145 -5.73 16.87 -9.22
CA TYR A 145 -5.37 17.54 -7.96
C TYR A 145 -4.75 18.90 -8.22
N PHE A 146 -3.92 19.02 -9.26
CA PHE A 146 -3.36 20.29 -9.70
C PHE A 146 -4.45 21.32 -10.04
N ASN A 147 -5.44 20.93 -10.84
CA ASN A 147 -6.57 21.80 -11.20
C ASN A 147 -7.36 22.30 -9.97
N ARG A 148 -7.44 21.49 -8.91
CA ARG A 148 -8.11 21.87 -7.66
C ARG A 148 -7.27 22.80 -6.79
N ALA A 149 -5.95 22.63 -6.82
CA ALA A 149 -5.03 23.47 -6.05
C ALA A 149 -4.98 24.92 -6.54
N LYS A 150 -5.33 25.15 -7.83
CA LYS A 150 -5.42 26.49 -8.48
C LYS A 150 -4.11 27.29 -8.35
N LEU A 151 -2.98 26.62 -8.48
CA LEU A 151 -1.67 27.29 -8.51
C LEU A 151 -1.53 28.14 -9.79
N SER A 152 -0.88 29.29 -9.67
CA SER A 152 -0.68 30.24 -10.76
C SER A 152 0.78 30.36 -11.23
N GLY A 153 1.73 29.97 -10.38
CA GLY A 153 3.17 30.10 -10.64
C GLY A 153 3.76 28.93 -11.44
N THR A 154 2.96 27.92 -11.83
CA THR A 154 3.44 26.77 -12.59
C THR A 154 2.33 26.16 -13.43
N VAL A 155 2.66 25.22 -14.31
CA VAL A 155 1.70 24.44 -15.10
C VAL A 155 1.88 22.95 -14.81
N VAL A 156 0.83 22.15 -15.02
CA VAL A 156 0.85 20.73 -14.71
C VAL A 156 1.95 19.95 -15.45
N GLY A 157 2.34 20.39 -16.65
CA GLY A 157 3.44 19.80 -17.40
C GLY A 157 4.77 19.89 -16.64
N ASP A 158 5.10 21.06 -16.09
CA ASP A 158 6.32 21.29 -15.31
C ASP A 158 6.30 20.44 -14.03
N VAL A 159 5.14 20.33 -13.38
CA VAL A 159 4.98 19.47 -12.20
C VAL A 159 5.16 17.99 -12.55
N MET A 160 4.71 17.56 -13.72
CA MET A 160 4.94 16.20 -14.20
C MET A 160 6.43 15.96 -14.47
N GLU A 161 7.11 16.88 -15.14
CA GLU A 161 8.56 16.80 -15.37
C GLU A 161 9.32 16.75 -14.03
N TYR A 162 8.94 17.58 -13.08
CA TYR A 162 9.48 17.55 -11.72
C TYR A 162 9.34 16.16 -11.07
N CYS A 163 8.20 15.48 -11.23
CA CYS A 163 8.00 14.12 -10.71
C CYS A 163 8.89 13.08 -11.41
N LEU A 164 9.28 13.31 -12.67
CA LEU A 164 10.08 12.38 -13.47
C LEU A 164 11.59 12.54 -13.28
N ILE A 165 12.05 13.60 -12.62
CA ILE A 165 13.47 13.77 -12.31
C ILE A 165 13.93 12.67 -11.36
N ASP A 166 15.00 11.96 -11.74
CA ASP A 166 15.58 10.89 -10.97
C ASP A 166 15.99 11.31 -9.54
N GLY A 167 15.85 10.39 -8.63
CA GLY A 167 16.23 10.55 -7.23
C GLY A 167 15.06 10.54 -6.26
N VAL A 168 15.38 10.24 -5.00
CA VAL A 168 14.41 10.27 -3.90
C VAL A 168 14.03 11.71 -3.61
N LYS A 169 12.73 11.97 -3.54
CA LYS A 169 12.22 13.30 -3.18
C LYS A 169 11.66 13.30 -1.77
N GLU A 170 12.22 14.18 -0.95
CA GLU A 170 11.76 14.38 0.41
C GLU A 170 10.43 15.14 0.44
N PHE A 171 9.51 14.73 1.32
CA PHE A 171 8.20 15.36 1.45
C PHE A 171 8.29 16.86 1.75
N SER A 172 9.20 17.25 2.64
CA SER A 172 9.42 18.64 3.03
C SER A 172 9.97 19.52 1.89
N SER A 173 10.73 18.93 0.96
CA SER A 173 11.20 19.62 -0.24
C SER A 173 10.05 19.91 -1.19
N ILE A 174 9.24 18.89 -1.48
CA ILE A 174 8.04 19.03 -2.32
C ILE A 174 7.07 20.07 -1.74
N GLN A 175 6.88 20.07 -0.42
CA GLN A 175 6.03 21.06 0.25
C GLN A 175 6.51 22.49 -0.05
N LYS A 176 7.81 22.76 0.10
CA LYS A 176 8.42 24.09 -0.16
C LYS A 176 8.26 24.49 -1.63
N ASP A 177 8.48 23.53 -2.54
CA ASP A 177 8.35 23.79 -3.98
C ASP A 177 6.91 24.15 -4.33
N VAL A 178 5.92 23.39 -3.86
CA VAL A 178 4.49 23.67 -4.06
C VAL A 178 4.09 25.01 -3.43
N ASP A 179 4.64 25.36 -2.28
CA ASP A 179 4.40 26.66 -1.65
C ASP A 179 4.95 27.83 -2.49
N SER A 180 6.02 27.60 -3.24
CA SER A 180 6.61 28.60 -4.13
C SER A 180 5.85 28.82 -5.44
N TRP A 181 4.92 27.93 -5.80
CA TRP A 181 4.15 28.00 -7.05
C TRP A 181 2.83 28.79 -6.92
N GLU A 182 2.63 29.52 -5.86
CA GLU A 182 1.47 30.42 -5.69
C GLU A 182 1.43 31.63 -6.59
#